data_b005537060c5d236c3b609827bb3fe06
#
_entry.id   b005537060c5d236c3b609827bb3fe06
#
_cell.length_a   1.000
_cell.length_b   1.000
_cell.length_c   1.000
_cell.angle_alpha   90.00
_cell.angle_beta   90.00
_cell.angle_gamma   90.00
#
_symmetry.space_group_name_H-M   'P 1'
#
loop_
_entity.id
_entity.type
_entity.pdbx_description
1 polymer ?
#
loop_
_entity_poly.entity_id
_entity_poly.type
_entity_poly.pdbx_seq_one_letter_code
_entity_poly.pdbx_strand_id
1 'polypeptide(L)'
;MNVTLQNHLEQFIRYVQLEKNFSLHTVREYQSDLHEFFAFLHSEGVQKITEVEYIHARLYVTKLYDEQKARTSISRKISSIRSFFRFLNRELNIDDAPFRSLYHPKKEERLPSFFYEEELKQLFEKNEGNEPIQIRNIALLEILYATGMRVSECVSLELADIDFHYSIVRVMGKGRKERIIPFGQYAHEALTRYIEQVRPSLMKKENHQKVFVNMRGGELTTRGVRYILSEMIDNASMHTKIYPHMLRHTFATHLLNNGADMRTVQELLGHANLSSTQIYTHVTKEALRKTYMNSHPRA
;
A
#
# COMPACT_ATOMS: atom_id res chain seq x y z
N MET A 1 9.96 30.97 -8.00
CA MET A 1 10.16 29.89 -8.99
C MET A 1 9.98 30.46 -10.38
N ASN A 2 10.87 30.15 -11.32
CA ASN A 2 10.82 30.70 -12.69
C ASN A 2 9.55 30.13 -13.39
N VAL A 3 8.82 31.00 -14.11
CA VAL A 3 7.56 30.64 -14.84
C VAL A 3 7.77 29.43 -15.75
N THR A 4 8.95 29.34 -16.39
CA THR A 4 9.30 28.23 -17.28
C THR A 4 9.40 26.88 -16.54
N LEU A 5 10.02 26.86 -15.35
CA LEU A 5 10.13 25.63 -14.52
C LEU A 5 8.76 25.16 -14.04
N GLN A 6 7.88 26.10 -13.68
CA GLN A 6 6.52 25.79 -13.29
C GLN A 6 5.73 25.15 -14.45
N ASN A 7 5.84 25.71 -15.65
CA ASN A 7 5.18 25.17 -16.84
C ASN A 7 5.67 23.73 -17.16
N HIS A 8 6.99 23.49 -17.09
CA HIS A 8 7.54 22.14 -17.30
C HIS A 8 7.04 21.14 -16.25
N LEU A 9 6.93 21.58 -14.99
CA LEU A 9 6.37 20.73 -13.92
C LEU A 9 4.91 20.38 -14.21
N GLU A 10 4.10 21.36 -14.58
CA GLU A 10 2.67 21.11 -14.88
C GLU A 10 2.49 20.17 -16.06
N GLN A 11 3.28 20.32 -17.12
CA GLN A 11 3.29 19.41 -18.27
C GLN A 11 3.69 17.99 -17.84
N PHE A 12 4.76 17.86 -17.03
CA PHE A 12 5.17 16.56 -16.50
C PHE A 12 4.09 15.91 -15.61
N ILE A 13 3.44 16.68 -14.73
CA ILE A 13 2.37 16.18 -13.87
C ILE A 13 1.20 15.66 -14.70
N ARG A 14 0.80 16.40 -15.75
CA ARG A 14 -0.22 15.91 -16.70
C ARG A 14 0.22 14.62 -17.40
N TYR A 15 1.46 14.56 -17.86
CA TYR A 15 2.01 13.36 -18.50
C TYR A 15 1.98 12.12 -17.59
N VAL A 16 2.47 12.24 -16.35
CA VAL A 16 2.48 11.08 -15.43
C VAL A 16 1.07 10.68 -14.99
N GLN A 17 0.15 11.62 -14.96
CA GLN A 17 -1.24 11.38 -14.60
C GLN A 17 -2.03 10.74 -15.75
N LEU A 18 -1.96 11.29 -16.95
CA LEU A 18 -2.80 10.90 -18.09
C LEU A 18 -2.19 9.78 -18.93
N GLU A 19 -0.89 9.86 -19.22
CA GLU A 19 -0.24 8.86 -20.10
C GLU A 19 0.36 7.70 -19.31
N LYS A 20 0.99 7.97 -18.15
CA LYS A 20 1.57 6.91 -17.30
C LYS A 20 0.57 6.32 -16.32
N ASN A 21 -0.61 6.92 -16.20
CA ASN A 21 -1.68 6.46 -15.31
C ASN A 21 -1.19 6.22 -13.87
N PHE A 22 -0.37 7.14 -13.35
CA PHE A 22 0.13 7.05 -11.98
C PHE A 22 -1.00 7.34 -10.99
N SER A 23 -0.94 6.70 -9.81
CA SER A 23 -1.89 7.00 -8.73
C SER A 23 -1.77 8.45 -8.29
N LEU A 24 -2.88 9.05 -7.85
CA LEU A 24 -2.90 10.42 -7.31
C LEU A 24 -1.87 10.61 -6.18
N HIS A 25 -1.63 9.58 -5.38
CA HIS A 25 -0.58 9.62 -4.35
C HIS A 25 0.81 9.76 -4.99
N THR A 26 1.15 8.92 -5.98
CA THR A 26 2.44 8.99 -6.68
C THR A 26 2.64 10.35 -7.34
N VAL A 27 1.59 10.90 -7.97
CA VAL A 27 1.62 12.22 -8.61
C VAL A 27 1.95 13.32 -7.58
N ARG A 28 1.27 13.31 -6.43
CA ARG A 28 1.52 14.27 -5.33
C ARG A 28 2.94 14.16 -4.78
N GLU A 29 3.44 12.95 -4.57
CA GLU A 29 4.81 12.72 -4.09
C GLU A 29 5.84 13.22 -5.10
N TYR A 30 5.64 12.95 -6.39
CA TYR A 30 6.52 13.43 -7.45
C TYR A 30 6.51 14.96 -7.54
N GLN A 31 5.34 15.58 -7.45
CA GLN A 31 5.22 17.03 -7.43
C GLN A 31 5.94 17.64 -6.24
N SER A 32 5.76 17.08 -5.04
CA SER A 32 6.46 17.54 -3.82
C SER A 32 7.97 17.40 -3.93
N ASP A 33 8.46 16.27 -4.46
CA ASP A 33 9.88 16.02 -4.65
C ASP A 33 10.51 17.03 -5.62
N LEU A 34 9.82 17.34 -6.72
CA LEU A 34 10.30 18.29 -7.71
C LEU A 34 10.27 19.73 -7.21
N HIS A 35 9.27 20.12 -6.41
CA HIS A 35 9.26 21.44 -5.75
C HIS A 35 10.47 21.61 -4.82
N GLU A 36 10.78 20.59 -4.01
CA GLU A 36 11.94 20.61 -3.12
C GLU A 36 13.26 20.69 -3.91
N PHE A 37 13.36 19.95 -5.01
CA PHE A 37 14.51 19.99 -5.89
C PHE A 37 14.68 21.36 -6.57
N PHE A 38 13.61 21.99 -7.05
CA PHE A 38 13.67 23.33 -7.65
C PHE A 38 14.03 24.41 -6.64
N ALA A 39 13.56 24.29 -5.38
CA ALA A 39 13.99 25.17 -4.31
C ALA A 39 15.50 25.05 -4.03
N PHE A 40 16.04 23.83 -4.07
CA PHE A 40 17.48 23.59 -3.98
C PHE A 40 18.24 24.22 -5.16
N LEU A 41 17.82 23.99 -6.41
CA LEU A 41 18.47 24.59 -7.57
C LEU A 41 18.52 26.13 -7.48
N HIS A 42 17.42 26.72 -7.01
CA HIS A 42 17.36 28.16 -6.80
C HIS A 42 18.39 28.64 -5.74
N SER A 43 18.58 27.88 -4.65
CA SER A 43 19.59 28.20 -3.63
C SER A 43 21.03 28.06 -4.14
N GLU A 44 21.28 27.23 -5.15
CA GLU A 44 22.56 27.05 -5.82
C GLU A 44 22.76 28.07 -6.99
N GLY A 45 21.81 29.00 -7.18
CA GLY A 45 21.90 30.01 -8.24
C GLY A 45 21.52 29.54 -9.65
N VAL A 46 21.05 28.30 -9.79
CA VAL A 46 20.61 27.70 -11.06
C VAL A 46 19.23 28.21 -11.41
N GLN A 47 19.12 28.99 -12.48
CA GLN A 47 17.85 29.60 -12.88
C GLN A 47 17.12 28.85 -14.00
N LYS A 48 17.84 28.14 -14.84
CA LYS A 48 17.27 27.38 -15.96
C LYS A 48 17.54 25.88 -15.80
N ILE A 49 16.60 25.07 -16.20
CA ILE A 49 16.73 23.60 -16.13
C ILE A 49 17.87 23.10 -17.05
N THR A 50 18.19 23.82 -18.11
CA THR A 50 19.27 23.51 -19.02
C THR A 50 20.67 23.77 -18.44
N GLU A 51 20.77 24.49 -17.33
CA GLU A 51 22.01 24.77 -16.60
C GLU A 51 22.31 23.68 -15.54
N VAL A 52 21.43 22.72 -15.38
CA VAL A 52 21.60 21.64 -14.40
C VAL A 52 22.65 20.66 -14.87
N GLU A 53 23.72 20.54 -14.12
CA GLU A 53 24.84 19.65 -14.37
C GLU A 53 24.86 18.50 -13.35
N TYR A 54 25.69 17.50 -13.60
CA TYR A 54 25.89 16.36 -12.70
C TYR A 54 26.30 16.77 -11.28
N ILE A 55 27.06 17.86 -11.15
CA ILE A 55 27.47 18.37 -9.84
C ILE A 55 26.27 18.80 -8.99
N HIS A 56 25.27 19.45 -9.59
CA HIS A 56 24.04 19.85 -8.88
C HIS A 56 23.25 18.62 -8.43
N ALA A 57 23.20 17.56 -9.25
CA ALA A 57 22.56 16.30 -8.89
C ALA A 57 23.26 15.65 -7.67
N ARG A 58 24.60 15.65 -7.64
CA ARG A 58 25.37 15.15 -6.50
C ARG A 58 25.18 15.99 -5.25
N LEU A 59 25.29 17.30 -5.35
CA LEU A 59 25.09 18.23 -4.21
C LEU A 59 23.69 18.05 -3.61
N TYR A 60 22.66 17.88 -4.44
CA TYR A 60 21.33 17.62 -3.94
C TYR A 60 21.24 16.31 -3.14
N VAL A 61 21.84 15.24 -3.65
CA VAL A 61 21.87 13.96 -2.93
C VAL A 61 22.66 14.09 -1.62
N THR A 62 23.80 14.78 -1.61
CA THR A 62 24.57 15.05 -0.39
C THR A 62 23.73 15.80 0.64
N LYS A 63 23.06 16.89 0.23
CA LYS A 63 22.12 17.62 1.10
C LYS A 63 21.06 16.71 1.71
N LEU A 64 20.47 15.78 0.96
CA LEU A 64 19.47 14.85 1.49
C LEU A 64 20.06 13.90 2.53
N TYR A 65 21.34 13.51 2.41
CA TYR A 65 22.04 12.74 3.44
C TYR A 65 22.35 13.58 4.69
N ASP A 66 22.79 14.81 4.52
CA ASP A 66 23.08 15.74 5.62
C ASP A 66 21.80 16.06 6.43
N GLU A 67 20.66 16.15 5.74
CA GLU A 67 19.34 16.26 6.37
C GLU A 67 18.83 14.94 6.99
N GLN A 68 19.64 13.88 7.03
CA GLN A 68 19.30 12.55 7.58
C GLN A 68 18.01 11.94 6.99
N LYS A 69 17.68 12.22 5.73
CA LYS A 69 16.53 11.62 5.07
C LYS A 69 16.73 10.10 4.94
N ALA A 70 15.66 9.35 5.13
CA ALA A 70 15.70 7.89 4.96
C ALA A 70 16.15 7.51 3.54
N ARG A 71 16.97 6.48 3.40
CA ARG A 71 17.51 5.97 2.11
C ARG A 71 16.39 5.69 1.08
N THR A 72 15.25 5.20 1.54
CA THR A 72 14.06 4.98 0.71
C THR A 72 13.48 6.29 0.15
N SER A 73 13.47 7.36 0.96
CA SER A 73 13.03 8.69 0.54
C SER A 73 14.00 9.30 -0.46
N ILE A 74 15.31 9.18 -0.23
CA ILE A 74 16.35 9.62 -1.17
C ILE A 74 16.19 8.88 -2.51
N SER A 75 16.02 7.55 -2.47
CA SER A 75 15.82 6.75 -3.68
C SER A 75 14.56 7.16 -4.46
N ARG A 76 13.45 7.47 -3.77
CA ARG A 76 12.23 7.96 -4.40
C ARG A 76 12.45 9.32 -5.06
N LYS A 77 13.11 10.26 -4.36
CA LYS A 77 13.43 11.60 -4.89
C LYS A 77 14.32 11.54 -6.14
N ILE A 78 15.34 10.69 -6.15
CA ILE A 78 16.15 10.44 -7.34
C ILE A 78 15.29 9.88 -8.48
N SER A 79 14.36 8.98 -8.19
CA SER A 79 13.47 8.39 -9.21
C SER A 79 12.50 9.41 -9.81
N SER A 80 11.91 10.30 -8.99
CA SER A 80 11.00 11.35 -9.47
C SER A 80 11.72 12.37 -10.34
N ILE A 81 12.90 12.83 -9.91
CA ILE A 81 13.72 13.79 -10.69
C ILE A 81 14.20 13.14 -12.00
N ARG A 82 14.69 11.90 -11.95
CA ARG A 82 15.09 11.16 -13.16
C ARG A 82 13.92 10.98 -14.15
N SER A 83 12.73 10.71 -13.65
CA SER A 83 11.52 10.60 -14.47
C SER A 83 11.19 11.96 -15.13
N PHE A 84 11.35 13.06 -14.41
CA PHE A 84 11.16 14.40 -14.92
C PHE A 84 12.18 14.75 -16.03
N PHE A 85 13.47 14.52 -15.82
CA PHE A 85 14.48 14.78 -16.83
C PHE A 85 14.31 13.91 -18.08
N ARG A 86 13.91 12.65 -17.94
CA ARG A 86 13.55 11.81 -19.11
C ARG A 86 12.37 12.38 -19.89
N PHE A 87 11.38 12.93 -19.20
CA PHE A 87 10.26 13.62 -19.85
C PHE A 87 10.75 14.85 -20.59
N LEU A 88 11.58 15.70 -19.99
CA LEU A 88 12.16 16.89 -20.64
C LEU A 88 13.02 16.52 -21.84
N ASN A 89 13.80 15.44 -21.75
CA ASN A 89 14.59 14.95 -22.87
C ASN A 89 13.71 14.53 -24.04
N ARG A 90 12.64 13.79 -23.78
CA ARG A 90 11.73 13.33 -24.82
C ARG A 90 10.94 14.46 -25.48
N GLU A 91 10.42 15.40 -24.69
CA GLU A 91 9.51 16.44 -25.18
C GLU A 91 10.23 17.71 -25.68
N LEU A 92 11.37 18.03 -25.07
CA LEU A 92 12.06 19.31 -25.27
C LEU A 92 13.54 19.15 -25.68
N ASN A 93 14.02 17.92 -25.88
CA ASN A 93 15.42 17.60 -26.17
C ASN A 93 16.42 18.18 -25.13
N ILE A 94 16.00 18.36 -23.88
CA ILE A 94 16.87 18.77 -22.77
C ILE A 94 17.61 17.52 -22.26
N ASP A 95 18.94 17.62 -22.08
CA ASP A 95 19.76 16.48 -21.69
C ASP A 95 19.38 15.94 -20.30
N ASP A 96 19.21 14.61 -20.19
CA ASP A 96 18.89 13.91 -18.94
C ASP A 96 20.16 13.33 -18.26
N ALA A 97 21.35 13.53 -18.84
CA ALA A 97 22.62 13.01 -18.37
C ALA A 97 22.92 13.31 -16.90
N PRO A 98 22.60 14.50 -16.33
CA PRO A 98 22.89 14.80 -14.93
C PRO A 98 22.36 13.78 -13.94
N PHE A 99 21.20 13.17 -14.22
CA PHE A 99 20.55 12.21 -13.32
C PHE A 99 20.64 10.76 -13.78
N ARG A 100 21.04 10.50 -15.02
CA ARG A 100 21.16 9.13 -15.56
C ARG A 100 22.18 8.30 -14.79
N SER A 101 23.31 8.90 -14.45
CA SER A 101 24.46 8.26 -13.81
C SER A 101 24.42 8.25 -12.27
N LEU A 102 23.39 8.84 -11.64
CA LEU A 102 23.27 8.81 -10.18
C LEU A 102 22.93 7.39 -9.70
N TYR A 103 23.67 6.92 -8.71
CA TYR A 103 23.35 5.65 -8.07
C TYR A 103 22.30 5.83 -6.98
N HIS A 104 21.35 4.88 -6.92
CA HIS A 104 20.46 4.80 -5.77
C HIS A 104 21.22 4.34 -4.52
N PRO A 105 20.87 4.85 -3.34
CA PRO A 105 21.39 4.30 -2.10
C PRO A 105 21.17 2.78 -2.07
N LYS A 106 22.19 2.02 -1.64
CA LYS A 106 22.02 0.58 -1.40
C LYS A 106 20.88 0.40 -0.40
N LYS A 107 19.87 -0.37 -0.78
CA LYS A 107 18.82 -0.78 0.16
C LYS A 107 19.46 -1.65 1.22
N GLU A 108 19.16 -1.39 2.48
CA GLU A 108 19.37 -2.39 3.51
C GLU A 108 18.38 -3.52 3.22
N GLU A 109 18.88 -4.70 2.95
CA GLU A 109 18.06 -5.90 2.87
C GLU A 109 17.64 -6.25 4.31
N ARG A 110 16.51 -5.69 4.73
CA ARG A 110 15.84 -6.19 5.93
C ARG A 110 15.02 -7.40 5.50
N LEU A 111 15.27 -8.53 6.11
CA LEU A 111 14.38 -9.68 5.97
C LEU A 111 12.96 -9.21 6.33
N PRO A 112 11.98 -9.46 5.46
CA PRO A 112 10.60 -9.07 5.76
C PRO A 112 10.18 -9.80 7.04
N SER A 113 9.78 -9.06 8.05
CA SER A 113 9.22 -9.63 9.27
C SER A 113 7.80 -10.14 9.01
N PHE A 114 7.48 -11.27 9.57
CA PHE A 114 6.13 -11.84 9.59
C PHE A 114 5.85 -12.35 11.00
N PHE A 115 4.58 -12.54 11.32
CA PHE A 115 4.17 -13.17 12.59
C PHE A 115 4.19 -14.68 12.46
N TYR A 116 4.69 -15.36 13.47
CA TYR A 116 4.43 -16.79 13.66
C TYR A 116 2.97 -17.02 14.08
N GLU A 117 2.46 -18.22 13.90
CA GLU A 117 1.05 -18.54 14.20
C GLU A 117 0.73 -18.29 15.68
N GLU A 118 1.65 -18.62 16.58
CA GLU A 118 1.52 -18.40 18.01
C GLU A 118 1.44 -16.91 18.39
N GLU A 119 2.24 -16.08 17.71
CA GLU A 119 2.23 -14.62 17.90
C GLU A 119 0.91 -14.01 17.44
N LEU A 120 0.39 -14.46 16.30
CA LEU A 120 -0.92 -14.04 15.82
C LEU A 120 -2.03 -14.51 16.77
N LYS A 121 -1.99 -15.74 17.24
CA LYS A 121 -2.95 -16.25 18.19
C LYS A 121 -2.97 -15.39 19.46
N GLN A 122 -1.82 -15.08 20.01
CA GLN A 122 -1.69 -14.16 21.15
C GLN A 122 -2.27 -12.78 20.85
N LEU A 123 -2.01 -12.23 19.64
CA LEU A 123 -2.52 -10.93 19.22
C LEU A 123 -4.05 -10.93 19.19
N PHE A 124 -4.68 -11.98 18.66
CA PHE A 124 -6.14 -12.13 18.67
C PHE A 124 -6.68 -12.24 20.10
N GLU A 125 -6.21 -13.20 20.87
CA GLU A 125 -6.68 -13.49 22.23
C GLU A 125 -6.59 -12.27 23.17
N LYS A 126 -5.51 -11.53 23.11
CA LYS A 126 -5.30 -10.33 23.95
C LYS A 126 -6.16 -9.12 23.56
N ASN A 127 -6.72 -9.13 22.36
CA ASN A 127 -7.57 -8.06 21.86
C ASN A 127 -9.04 -8.47 21.73
N GLU A 128 -9.40 -9.71 22.06
CA GLU A 128 -10.79 -10.15 22.18
C GLU A 128 -11.53 -9.37 23.27
N GLY A 129 -12.80 -9.09 23.02
CA GLY A 129 -13.66 -8.41 23.96
C GLY A 129 -15.06 -8.15 23.41
N ASN A 130 -15.91 -7.54 24.25
CA ASN A 130 -17.30 -7.26 23.91
C ASN A 130 -17.58 -5.78 23.64
N GLU A 131 -16.60 -4.92 23.87
CA GLU A 131 -16.74 -3.50 23.57
C GLU A 131 -16.83 -3.25 22.05
N PRO A 132 -17.67 -2.32 21.60
CA PRO A 132 -17.86 -2.05 20.17
C PRO A 132 -16.56 -1.83 19.40
N ILE A 133 -15.58 -1.16 20.03
CA ILE A 133 -14.29 -0.88 19.40
C ILE A 133 -13.43 -2.14 19.29
N GLN A 134 -13.47 -3.04 20.29
CA GLN A 134 -12.75 -4.31 20.27
C GLN A 134 -13.30 -5.21 19.17
N ILE A 135 -14.63 -5.34 19.08
CA ILE A 135 -15.29 -6.14 18.04
C ILE A 135 -14.91 -5.61 16.63
N ARG A 136 -14.95 -4.28 16.42
CA ARG A 136 -14.49 -3.69 15.16
C ARG A 136 -13.02 -4.00 14.87
N ASN A 137 -12.15 -3.86 15.87
CA ASN A 137 -10.70 -4.06 15.72
C ASN A 137 -10.38 -5.53 15.38
N ILE A 138 -11.05 -6.47 16.01
CA ILE A 138 -10.92 -7.90 15.68
C ILE A 138 -11.41 -8.18 14.26
N ALA A 139 -12.56 -7.68 13.84
CA ALA A 139 -13.05 -7.86 12.47
C ALA A 139 -12.08 -7.26 11.43
N LEU A 140 -11.47 -6.11 11.75
CA LEU A 140 -10.45 -5.49 10.90
C LEU A 140 -9.18 -6.35 10.80
N LEU A 141 -8.68 -6.86 11.92
CA LEU A 141 -7.50 -7.74 11.94
C LEU A 141 -7.76 -9.05 11.19
N GLU A 142 -8.93 -9.67 11.42
CA GLU A 142 -9.33 -10.91 10.75
C GLU A 142 -9.35 -10.74 9.23
N ILE A 143 -10.04 -9.75 8.70
CA ILE A 143 -10.15 -9.60 7.25
C ILE A 143 -8.80 -9.25 6.61
N LEU A 144 -7.97 -8.43 7.26
CA LEU A 144 -6.63 -8.10 6.77
C LEU A 144 -5.73 -9.34 6.71
N TYR A 145 -5.77 -10.18 7.75
CA TYR A 145 -4.99 -11.41 7.78
C TYR A 145 -5.57 -12.49 6.87
N ALA A 146 -6.88 -12.72 6.90
CA ALA A 146 -7.53 -13.73 6.07
C ALA A 146 -7.39 -13.49 4.56
N THR A 147 -7.27 -12.24 4.12
CA THR A 147 -7.26 -11.91 2.69
C THR A 147 -5.91 -11.42 2.17
N GLY A 148 -5.02 -11.02 3.06
CA GLY A 148 -3.77 -10.36 2.68
C GLY A 148 -3.97 -9.09 1.83
N MET A 149 -5.17 -8.48 1.83
CA MET A 149 -5.43 -7.27 1.07
C MET A 149 -4.60 -6.08 1.54
N ARG A 150 -4.41 -5.09 0.67
CA ARG A 150 -3.74 -3.85 1.06
C ARG A 150 -4.64 -3.03 1.99
N VAL A 151 -4.03 -2.28 2.91
CA VAL A 151 -4.81 -1.41 3.82
C VAL A 151 -5.68 -0.40 3.07
N SER A 152 -5.22 0.11 1.94
CA SER A 152 -6.01 1.01 1.10
C SER A 152 -7.23 0.33 0.47
N GLU A 153 -7.11 -0.94 0.13
CA GLU A 153 -8.21 -1.77 -0.35
C GLU A 153 -9.21 -2.02 0.78
N CYS A 154 -8.72 -2.37 1.98
CA CYS A 154 -9.56 -2.61 3.15
C CYS A 154 -10.41 -1.39 3.55
N VAL A 155 -9.81 -0.19 3.61
CA VAL A 155 -10.57 1.01 3.97
C VAL A 155 -11.55 1.47 2.88
N SER A 156 -11.33 1.04 1.65
CA SER A 156 -12.25 1.35 0.53
C SER A 156 -13.40 0.38 0.40
N LEU A 157 -13.37 -0.78 1.09
CA LEU A 157 -14.42 -1.80 1.02
C LEU A 157 -15.79 -1.23 1.37
N GLU A 158 -16.78 -1.61 0.58
CA GLU A 158 -18.19 -1.35 0.81
C GLU A 158 -18.93 -2.64 1.18
N LEU A 159 -20.08 -2.52 1.82
CA LEU A 159 -20.88 -3.70 2.23
C LEU A 159 -21.22 -4.59 1.04
N ALA A 160 -21.46 -4.00 -0.13
CA ALA A 160 -21.73 -4.73 -1.38
C ALA A 160 -20.54 -5.52 -1.94
N ASP A 161 -19.33 -5.26 -1.43
CA ASP A 161 -18.12 -6.00 -1.86
C ASP A 161 -17.96 -7.32 -1.13
N ILE A 162 -18.73 -7.58 -0.06
CA ILE A 162 -18.64 -8.80 0.74
C ILE A 162 -19.84 -9.70 0.42
N ASP A 163 -19.54 -10.91 0.00
CA ASP A 163 -20.54 -11.96 -0.17
C ASP A 163 -20.38 -12.99 0.95
N PHE A 164 -21.25 -12.93 1.93
CA PHE A 164 -21.24 -13.83 3.08
C PHE A 164 -21.70 -15.26 2.72
N HIS A 165 -22.52 -15.42 1.70
CA HIS A 165 -22.98 -16.75 1.28
C HIS A 165 -21.82 -17.59 0.73
N TYR A 166 -20.96 -16.97 -0.08
CA TYR A 166 -19.77 -17.63 -0.62
C TYR A 166 -18.52 -17.40 0.20
N SER A 167 -18.57 -16.57 1.26
CA SER A 167 -17.39 -16.12 2.04
C SER A 167 -16.27 -15.58 1.17
N ILE A 168 -16.61 -14.63 0.33
CA ILE A 168 -15.67 -13.95 -0.58
C ILE A 168 -15.76 -12.43 -0.46
N VAL A 169 -14.65 -11.76 -0.75
CA VAL A 169 -14.60 -10.31 -0.87
C VAL A 169 -14.06 -9.91 -2.24
N ARG A 170 -14.71 -8.94 -2.88
CA ARG A 170 -14.26 -8.31 -4.12
C ARG A 170 -13.37 -7.12 -3.79
N VAL A 171 -12.19 -7.09 -4.37
CA VAL A 171 -11.19 -6.07 -4.09
C VAL A 171 -10.72 -5.43 -5.39
N MET A 172 -10.79 -4.10 -5.46
CA MET A 172 -10.30 -3.33 -6.60
C MET A 172 -8.80 -3.03 -6.42
N GLY A 173 -7.97 -3.65 -7.26
CA GLY A 173 -6.53 -3.48 -7.25
C GLY A 173 -6.02 -2.32 -8.11
N LYS A 174 -4.69 -2.22 -8.24
CA LYS A 174 -4.03 -1.23 -9.10
C LYS A 174 -4.46 -1.42 -10.56
N GLY A 175 -4.78 -0.31 -11.23
CA GLY A 175 -5.26 -0.33 -12.63
C GLY A 175 -6.72 -0.75 -12.80
N ARG A 176 -7.52 -0.66 -11.74
CA ARG A 176 -8.95 -1.06 -11.73
C ARG A 176 -9.17 -2.54 -12.05
N LYS A 177 -8.19 -3.39 -11.76
CA LYS A 177 -8.35 -4.84 -11.89
C LYS A 177 -9.04 -5.36 -10.63
N GLU A 178 -10.19 -5.98 -10.82
CA GLU A 178 -10.94 -6.65 -9.75
C GLU A 178 -10.34 -8.03 -9.49
N ARG A 179 -10.28 -8.42 -8.22
CA ARG A 179 -10.02 -9.79 -7.80
C ARG A 179 -10.93 -10.22 -6.69
N ILE A 180 -11.23 -11.49 -6.65
CA ILE A 180 -12.03 -12.13 -5.62
C ILE A 180 -11.09 -12.89 -4.69
N ILE A 181 -11.24 -12.68 -3.38
CA ILE A 181 -10.45 -13.33 -2.36
C ILE A 181 -11.40 -14.07 -1.42
N PRO A 182 -11.25 -15.39 -1.23
CA PRO A 182 -11.99 -16.11 -0.20
C PRO A 182 -11.51 -15.71 1.20
N PHE A 183 -12.37 -15.85 2.19
CA PHE A 183 -12.00 -15.73 3.60
C PHE A 183 -12.62 -16.86 4.42
N GLY A 184 -11.96 -17.21 5.51
CA GLY A 184 -12.33 -18.34 6.35
C GLY A 184 -13.41 -17.99 7.38
N GLN A 185 -13.76 -19.01 8.19
CA GLN A 185 -14.85 -18.93 9.17
C GLN A 185 -14.60 -17.85 10.23
N TYR A 186 -13.40 -17.71 10.74
CA TYR A 186 -13.06 -16.67 11.74
C TYR A 186 -13.34 -15.25 11.24
N ALA A 187 -12.92 -14.95 10.03
CA ALA A 187 -13.20 -13.64 9.41
C ALA A 187 -14.70 -13.46 9.13
N HIS A 188 -15.40 -14.52 8.72
CA HIS A 188 -16.84 -14.53 8.50
C HIS A 188 -17.59 -14.14 9.78
N GLU A 189 -17.32 -14.84 10.88
CA GLU A 189 -17.98 -14.61 12.18
C GLU A 189 -17.68 -13.22 12.74
N ALA A 190 -16.40 -12.80 12.67
CA ALA A 190 -16.00 -11.49 13.15
C ALA A 190 -16.63 -10.35 12.35
N LEU A 191 -16.69 -10.47 11.02
CA LEU A 191 -17.34 -9.48 10.15
C LEU A 191 -18.85 -9.43 10.36
N THR A 192 -19.51 -10.58 10.43
CA THR A 192 -20.96 -10.66 10.69
C THR A 192 -21.29 -9.97 11.99
N ARG A 193 -20.61 -10.36 13.09
CA ARG A 193 -20.79 -9.73 14.40
C ARG A 193 -20.58 -8.22 14.36
N TYR A 194 -19.53 -7.75 13.70
CA TYR A 194 -19.23 -6.33 13.59
C TYR A 194 -20.30 -5.58 12.78
N ILE A 195 -20.64 -6.07 11.59
CA ILE A 195 -21.55 -5.39 10.66
C ILE A 195 -22.96 -5.32 11.22
N GLU A 196 -23.45 -6.41 11.81
CA GLU A 196 -24.82 -6.50 12.31
C GLU A 196 -25.02 -5.84 13.66
N GLN A 197 -24.09 -6.04 14.61
CA GLN A 197 -24.28 -5.65 16.00
C GLN A 197 -23.61 -4.32 16.36
N VAL A 198 -22.49 -3.98 15.72
CA VAL A 198 -21.64 -2.86 16.15
C VAL A 198 -21.64 -1.71 15.18
N ARG A 199 -21.48 -1.98 13.88
CA ARG A 199 -21.39 -0.93 12.87
C ARG A 199 -22.58 0.05 12.90
N PRO A 200 -23.85 -0.39 13.05
CA PRO A 200 -24.98 0.55 13.12
C PRO A 200 -24.88 1.54 14.29
N SER A 201 -24.39 1.09 15.44
CA SER A 201 -24.20 1.95 16.62
C SER A 201 -23.04 2.95 16.44
N LEU A 202 -22.00 2.57 15.71
CA LEU A 202 -20.86 3.45 15.41
C LEU A 202 -21.16 4.48 14.31
N MET A 203 -22.03 4.15 13.34
CA MET A 203 -22.42 5.04 12.23
C MET A 203 -23.07 6.33 12.69
N LYS A 204 -23.79 6.34 13.82
CA LYS A 204 -24.50 7.50 14.36
C LYS A 204 -25.45 8.12 13.32
N LYS A 205 -25.08 9.32 12.81
CA LYS A 205 -25.86 10.09 11.81
C LYS A 205 -25.23 10.01 10.42
N GLU A 206 -24.08 9.36 10.28
CA GLU A 206 -23.39 9.20 8.99
C GLU A 206 -24.14 8.18 8.12
N ASN A 207 -24.10 8.40 6.82
CA ASN A 207 -24.76 7.52 5.85
C ASN A 207 -23.79 7.21 4.69
N HIS A 208 -22.97 6.18 4.89
CA HIS A 208 -22.07 5.65 3.84
C HIS A 208 -22.03 4.12 3.88
N GLN A 209 -21.62 3.50 2.78
CA GLN A 209 -21.61 2.05 2.63
C GLN A 209 -20.25 1.40 2.99
N LYS A 210 -19.26 2.18 3.46
CA LYS A 210 -17.97 1.64 3.88
C LYS A 210 -18.13 0.63 5.00
N VAL A 211 -17.40 -0.50 4.88
CA VAL A 211 -17.46 -1.57 5.89
C VAL A 211 -16.96 -1.04 7.23
N PHE A 212 -15.73 -0.49 7.25
CA PHE A 212 -15.12 -0.06 8.50
C PHE A 212 -15.30 1.42 8.77
N VAL A 213 -15.76 1.73 9.96
CA VAL A 213 -16.01 3.08 10.43
C VAL A 213 -15.10 3.44 11.61
N ASN A 214 -14.80 4.73 11.73
CA ASN A 214 -14.06 5.28 12.86
C ASN A 214 -15.00 5.52 14.07
N MET A 215 -14.45 5.95 15.21
CA MET A 215 -15.24 6.20 16.44
C MET A 215 -16.25 7.35 16.29
N ARG A 216 -16.13 8.19 15.26
CA ARG A 216 -17.04 9.32 15.00
C ARG A 216 -18.16 8.93 14.02
N GLY A 217 -18.11 7.73 13.47
CA GLY A 217 -19.07 7.22 12.49
C GLY A 217 -18.63 7.39 11.03
N GLY A 218 -17.62 8.20 10.75
CA GLY A 218 -17.12 8.40 9.39
C GLY A 218 -16.21 7.27 8.91
N GLU A 219 -15.78 7.36 7.66
CA GLU A 219 -14.92 6.37 7.02
C GLU A 219 -13.60 6.17 7.78
N LEU A 220 -13.15 4.91 7.90
CA LEU A 220 -11.85 4.59 8.46
C LEU A 220 -10.74 4.90 7.45
N THR A 221 -9.68 5.57 7.89
CA THR A 221 -8.54 5.93 7.04
C THR A 221 -7.39 4.92 7.17
N THR A 222 -6.49 4.86 6.18
CA THR A 222 -5.28 4.04 6.26
C THR A 222 -4.39 4.40 7.46
N ARG A 223 -4.40 5.67 7.89
CA ARG A 223 -3.71 6.12 9.11
C ARG A 223 -4.41 5.58 10.36
N GLY A 224 -5.75 5.60 10.36
CA GLY A 224 -6.55 5.03 11.44
C GLY A 224 -6.30 3.53 11.62
N VAL A 225 -6.23 2.77 10.53
CA VAL A 225 -5.89 1.33 10.58
C VAL A 225 -4.52 1.11 11.21
N ARG A 226 -3.49 1.89 10.81
CA ARG A 226 -2.15 1.74 11.40
C ARG A 226 -2.14 2.04 12.90
N TYR A 227 -2.89 3.05 13.32
CA TYR A 227 -3.04 3.38 14.75
C TYR A 227 -3.69 2.23 15.51
N ILE A 228 -4.82 1.69 15.00
CA ILE A 228 -5.52 0.54 15.61
C ILE A 228 -4.60 -0.67 15.75
N LEU A 229 -3.87 -1.02 14.69
CA LEU A 229 -2.95 -2.15 14.73
C LEU A 229 -1.83 -1.94 15.75
N SER A 230 -1.28 -0.71 15.86
CA SER A 230 -0.27 -0.39 16.87
C SER A 230 -0.82 -0.55 18.29
N GLU A 231 -2.02 -0.02 18.55
CA GLU A 231 -2.70 -0.16 19.84
C GLU A 231 -2.94 -1.64 20.20
N MET A 232 -3.33 -2.47 19.23
CA MET A 232 -3.53 -3.92 19.44
C MET A 232 -2.23 -4.64 19.84
N ILE A 233 -1.10 -4.26 19.28
CA ILE A 233 0.23 -4.80 19.65
C ILE A 233 0.61 -4.37 21.07
N ASP A 234 0.38 -3.10 21.40
CA ASP A 234 0.67 -2.57 22.74
C ASP A 234 -0.18 -3.28 23.79
N ASN A 235 -1.48 -3.51 23.52
CA ASN A 235 -2.38 -4.28 24.38
C ASN A 235 -1.92 -5.73 24.58
N ALA A 236 -1.35 -6.34 23.54
CA ALA A 236 -0.82 -7.70 23.62
C ALA A 236 0.56 -7.78 24.30
N SER A 237 1.13 -6.65 24.71
CA SER A 237 2.49 -6.54 25.30
C SER A 237 3.56 -7.14 24.40
N MET A 238 3.39 -7.05 23.08
CA MET A 238 4.34 -7.56 22.10
C MET A 238 5.40 -6.50 21.77
N HIS A 239 6.65 -6.90 21.67
CA HIS A 239 7.76 -5.99 21.32
C HIS A 239 7.93 -5.77 19.80
N THR A 240 7.06 -6.36 19.00
CA THR A 240 7.11 -6.31 17.53
C THR A 240 6.30 -5.11 17.02
N LYS A 241 6.84 -4.39 16.04
CA LYS A 241 6.07 -3.33 15.36
C LYS A 241 5.20 -3.95 14.28
N ILE A 242 3.89 -3.75 14.35
CA ILE A 242 2.95 -4.16 13.31
C ILE A 242 2.72 -3.05 12.30
N TYR A 243 2.66 -3.43 11.04
CA TYR A 243 2.18 -2.58 9.96
C TYR A 243 1.43 -3.42 8.93
N PRO A 244 0.47 -2.85 8.19
CA PRO A 244 -0.40 -3.65 7.31
C PRO A 244 0.32 -4.53 6.28
N HIS A 245 1.49 -4.11 5.80
CA HIS A 245 2.30 -4.93 4.89
C HIS A 245 2.86 -6.18 5.57
N MET A 246 3.12 -6.13 6.88
CA MET A 246 3.55 -7.29 7.65
C MET A 246 2.44 -8.36 7.72
N LEU A 247 1.18 -7.97 7.98
CA LEU A 247 0.04 -8.90 7.95
C LEU A 247 -0.12 -9.56 6.56
N ARG A 248 0.02 -8.77 5.51
CA ARG A 248 -0.02 -9.30 4.14
C ARG A 248 1.15 -10.24 3.85
N HIS A 249 2.33 -9.96 4.36
CA HIS A 249 3.48 -10.85 4.24
C HIS A 249 3.28 -12.13 5.06
N THR A 250 2.73 -12.01 6.28
CA THR A 250 2.35 -13.14 7.12
C THR A 250 1.34 -14.06 6.43
N PHE A 251 0.28 -13.49 5.84
CA PHE A 251 -0.68 -14.25 5.01
C PHE A 251 0.02 -15.05 3.91
N ALA A 252 0.90 -14.39 3.13
CA ALA A 252 1.63 -15.07 2.06
C ALA A 252 2.53 -16.20 2.59
N THR A 253 3.27 -15.93 3.65
CA THR A 253 4.22 -16.88 4.25
C THR A 253 3.49 -18.10 4.82
N HIS A 254 2.39 -17.89 5.54
CA HIS A 254 1.62 -18.99 6.12
C HIS A 254 1.00 -19.87 5.03
N LEU A 255 0.41 -19.28 3.99
CA LEU A 255 -0.10 -20.07 2.87
C LEU A 255 0.98 -20.92 2.20
N LEU A 256 2.17 -20.34 1.95
CA LEU A 256 3.29 -21.05 1.34
C LEU A 256 3.82 -22.17 2.25
N ASN A 257 3.99 -21.89 3.54
CA ASN A 257 4.45 -22.88 4.52
C ASN A 257 3.47 -24.06 4.65
N ASN A 258 2.17 -23.79 4.48
CA ASN A 258 1.12 -24.79 4.52
C ASN A 258 0.79 -25.41 3.15
N GLY A 259 1.72 -25.28 2.19
CA GLY A 259 1.70 -26.02 0.94
C GLY A 259 0.93 -25.35 -0.21
N ALA A 260 0.50 -24.10 -0.09
CA ALA A 260 -0.02 -23.37 -1.24
C ALA A 260 1.09 -23.10 -2.25
N ASP A 261 0.79 -23.22 -3.54
CA ASP A 261 1.74 -22.87 -4.58
C ASP A 261 1.90 -21.34 -4.72
N MET A 262 3.09 -20.91 -5.13
CA MET A 262 3.46 -19.50 -5.26
C MET A 262 2.51 -18.74 -6.20
N ARG A 263 2.03 -19.37 -7.26
CA ARG A 263 1.17 -18.74 -8.25
C ARG A 263 -0.19 -18.41 -7.67
N THR A 264 -0.80 -19.36 -6.96
CA THR A 264 -2.06 -19.16 -6.23
C THR A 264 -1.93 -18.00 -5.24
N VAL A 265 -0.85 -17.95 -4.46
CA VAL A 265 -0.61 -16.85 -3.51
C VAL A 265 -0.46 -15.51 -4.24
N GLN A 266 0.24 -15.46 -5.36
CA GLN A 266 0.38 -14.23 -6.16
C GLN A 266 -0.97 -13.76 -6.75
N GLU A 267 -1.85 -14.67 -7.18
CA GLU A 267 -3.19 -14.35 -7.67
C GLU A 267 -4.07 -13.77 -6.56
N LEU A 268 -4.11 -14.41 -5.37
CA LEU A 268 -4.82 -13.90 -4.21
C LEU A 268 -4.33 -12.50 -3.80
N LEU A 269 -3.04 -12.26 -3.87
CA LEU A 269 -2.44 -10.97 -3.54
C LEU A 269 -2.61 -9.91 -4.65
N GLY A 270 -2.90 -10.29 -5.88
CA GLY A 270 -3.04 -9.38 -7.02
C GLY A 270 -1.71 -8.67 -7.37
N HIS A 271 -0.65 -9.45 -7.58
CA HIS A 271 0.64 -8.95 -8.05
C HIS A 271 0.58 -8.71 -9.57
N ALA A 272 0.73 -7.46 -10.00
CA ALA A 272 0.59 -7.03 -11.40
C ALA A 272 1.81 -7.36 -12.29
N ASN A 273 2.91 -7.87 -11.74
CA ASN A 273 4.15 -8.12 -12.47
C ASN A 273 4.39 -9.62 -12.69
N LEU A 274 3.70 -10.20 -13.65
CA LEU A 274 4.27 -11.22 -14.50
C LEU A 274 4.12 -10.71 -15.93
N SER A 275 5.24 -10.34 -16.54
CA SER A 275 5.39 -10.08 -17.97
C SER A 275 5.15 -11.39 -18.71
N SER A 276 3.91 -11.74 -18.92
CA SER A 276 3.51 -12.66 -19.99
C SER A 276 1.98 -12.67 -20.08
N THR A 277 1.49 -11.87 -21.00
CA THR A 277 0.14 -11.98 -21.56
C THR A 277 0.08 -13.23 -22.46
N GLN A 278 0.45 -14.40 -21.96
CA GLN A 278 0.28 -15.63 -22.71
C GLN A 278 -0.07 -16.78 -21.77
N ILE A 279 -1.24 -17.35 -22.04
CA ILE A 279 -1.75 -18.63 -21.51
C ILE A 279 -2.21 -18.56 -20.05
N TYR A 280 -3.28 -17.82 -19.81
CA TYR A 280 -4.12 -18.03 -18.63
C TYR A 280 -5.19 -19.08 -18.93
N THR A 281 -4.85 -20.32 -18.78
CA THR A 281 -5.85 -21.38 -18.59
C THR A 281 -6.15 -21.48 -17.10
N HIS A 282 -7.27 -20.88 -16.72
CA HIS A 282 -8.16 -21.27 -15.63
C HIS A 282 -7.53 -21.91 -14.36
N VAL A 283 -6.94 -21.12 -13.48
CA VAL A 283 -7.12 -21.45 -12.07
C VAL A 283 -8.56 -21.06 -11.75
N THR A 284 -9.44 -22.04 -11.64
CA THR A 284 -10.86 -21.77 -11.38
C THR A 284 -11.01 -21.13 -9.99
N LYS A 285 -12.07 -20.36 -9.77
CA LYS A 285 -12.39 -19.80 -8.45
C LYS A 285 -12.45 -20.89 -7.38
N GLU A 286 -12.91 -22.08 -7.77
CA GLU A 286 -12.96 -23.26 -6.92
C GLU A 286 -11.56 -23.76 -6.51
N ALA A 287 -10.60 -23.76 -7.44
CA ALA A 287 -9.22 -24.15 -7.11
C ALA A 287 -8.55 -23.16 -6.16
N LEU A 288 -8.73 -21.85 -6.38
CA LEU A 288 -8.24 -20.81 -5.44
C LEU A 288 -8.85 -20.99 -4.05
N ARG A 289 -10.16 -21.22 -3.98
CA ARG A 289 -10.87 -21.45 -2.71
C ARG A 289 -10.37 -22.72 -2.03
N LYS A 290 -10.24 -23.82 -2.77
CA LYS A 290 -9.75 -25.09 -2.23
C LYS A 290 -8.33 -24.96 -1.65
N THR A 291 -7.44 -24.32 -2.38
CA THR A 291 -6.06 -24.08 -1.90
C THR A 291 -6.06 -23.20 -0.67
N TYR A 292 -6.87 -22.13 -0.65
CA TYR A 292 -7.02 -21.25 0.51
C TYR A 292 -7.51 -22.04 1.75
N MET A 293 -8.62 -22.78 1.61
CA MET A 293 -9.21 -23.55 2.72
C MET A 293 -8.29 -24.63 3.28
N ASN A 294 -7.39 -25.18 2.45
CA ASN A 294 -6.45 -26.21 2.88
C ASN A 294 -5.15 -25.63 3.50
N SER A 295 -4.82 -24.37 3.23
CA SER A 295 -3.50 -23.82 3.56
C SER A 295 -3.55 -22.59 4.49
N HIS A 296 -4.71 -21.95 4.67
CA HIS A 296 -4.80 -20.80 5.57
C HIS A 296 -5.10 -21.24 7.00
N PRO A 297 -4.31 -20.82 8.03
CA PRO A 297 -4.47 -21.28 9.41
C PRO A 297 -5.83 -20.93 10.05
N ARG A 298 -6.53 -19.93 9.51
CA ARG A 298 -7.87 -19.48 9.97
C ARG A 298 -8.91 -19.56 8.83
N ALA A 299 -8.82 -20.64 8.04
CA ALA A 299 -9.80 -20.93 6.99
C ALA A 299 -11.18 -21.30 7.56
#